data_e230478de8bd33e1565689dd8ba7eabc
#
_entry.id   e230478de8bd33e1565689dd8ba7eabc
#
_cell.length_a   1.000
_cell.length_b   1.000
_cell.length_c   1.000
_cell.angle_alpha   90.00
_cell.angle_beta   90.00
_cell.angle_gamma   90.00
#
_symmetry.space_group_name_H-M   'P 1'
#
loop_
_entity.id
_entity.type
_entity.pdbx_description
1 polymer ?
#
loop_
_entity_poly.entity_id
_entity_poly.type
_entity_poly.pdbx_seq_one_letter_code
_entity_poly.pdbx_strand_id
1 'polypeptide(L)'
;RKQGIKTIITYGTFDMFHQGHLRLLERAKALGTYLIVGVTDENYDRSRGKLNVIESTEKRVEAVQALDFVDKVIIEKHKKQKAEDMVKYGVDIFAIGDDWVGIFDYLNEYTHVEYLPRTKGISSTSLRRDNFDLIELGIVGLGRDTKAFIDEAEHVPNLKIDRIYSPELTALKQYTQKSRRI
;
A
#
# COMPACT_ATOMS: atom_id res chain seq x y z
N ARG A 1 -17.68 23.49 13.36
CA ARG A 1 -17.21 22.20 13.90
C ARG A 1 -18.12 21.83 15.07
N LYS A 2 -18.67 20.60 15.08
CA LYS A 2 -19.32 20.06 16.27
C LYS A 2 -18.25 19.91 17.35
N GLN A 3 -18.42 20.54 18.50
CA GLN A 3 -17.49 20.41 19.62
C GLN A 3 -17.30 18.93 20.00
N GLY A 4 -16.05 18.46 20.05
CA GLY A 4 -15.67 17.12 20.50
C GLY A 4 -15.40 16.07 19.41
N ILE A 5 -15.60 16.35 18.11
CA ILE A 5 -15.27 15.42 17.04
C ILE A 5 -13.86 15.70 16.54
N LYS A 6 -12.97 14.70 16.66
CA LYS A 6 -11.64 14.68 16.07
C LYS A 6 -11.64 13.68 14.91
N THR A 7 -11.52 14.19 13.68
CA THR A 7 -11.62 13.42 12.44
C THR A 7 -10.25 12.90 12.01
N ILE A 8 -10.14 11.60 11.87
CA ILE A 8 -8.95 10.91 11.38
C ILE A 8 -9.24 10.34 9.99
N ILE A 9 -8.28 10.42 9.09
CA ILE A 9 -8.36 9.74 7.80
C ILE A 9 -7.10 8.90 7.57
N THR A 10 -7.28 7.73 6.96
CA THR A 10 -6.20 6.89 6.48
C THR A 10 -6.52 6.33 5.10
N TYR A 11 -5.50 5.95 4.33
CA TYR A 11 -5.67 5.38 3.00
C TYR A 11 -4.87 4.10 2.86
N GLY A 12 -5.41 3.18 2.05
CA GLY A 12 -4.72 1.94 1.72
C GLY A 12 -5.42 1.15 0.63
N THR A 13 -4.74 0.16 0.08
CA THR A 13 -5.35 -0.79 -0.85
C THR A 13 -6.22 -1.78 -0.10
N PHE A 14 -5.80 -2.23 1.08
CA PHE A 14 -6.48 -3.21 1.95
C PHE A 14 -6.77 -4.54 1.26
N ASP A 15 -5.88 -4.96 0.34
CA ASP A 15 -5.99 -6.21 -0.39
C ASP A 15 -5.76 -7.41 0.54
N MET A 16 -6.60 -8.46 0.41
CA MET A 16 -6.57 -9.65 1.29
C MET A 16 -6.58 -9.23 2.76
N PHE A 17 -7.60 -8.51 3.18
CA PHE A 17 -7.67 -7.88 4.50
C PHE A 17 -7.15 -8.79 5.63
N HIS A 18 -6.18 -8.32 6.39
CA HIS A 18 -5.47 -9.11 7.38
C HIS A 18 -5.23 -8.34 8.69
N GLN A 19 -4.72 -9.04 9.70
CA GLN A 19 -4.46 -8.50 11.03
C GLN A 19 -3.57 -7.25 11.03
N GLY A 20 -2.65 -7.11 10.07
CA GLY A 20 -1.83 -5.91 9.92
C GLY A 20 -2.67 -4.67 9.55
N HIS A 21 -3.64 -4.84 8.65
CA HIS A 21 -4.60 -3.79 8.29
C HIS A 21 -5.49 -3.44 9.48
N LEU A 22 -6.05 -4.44 10.16
CA LEU A 22 -6.89 -4.25 11.34
C LEU A 22 -6.18 -3.40 12.40
N ARG A 23 -4.95 -3.78 12.78
CA ARG A 23 -4.17 -3.04 13.78
C ARG A 23 -3.80 -1.63 13.37
N LEU A 24 -3.54 -1.39 12.06
CA LEU A 24 -3.34 -0.04 11.55
C LEU A 24 -4.58 0.82 11.75
N LEU A 25 -5.75 0.28 11.39
CA LEU A 25 -7.04 0.98 11.52
C LEU A 25 -7.42 1.22 12.99
N GLU A 26 -7.18 0.26 13.88
CA GLU A 26 -7.37 0.44 15.34
C GLU A 26 -6.48 1.57 15.89
N ARG A 27 -5.20 1.61 15.50
CA ARG A 27 -4.28 2.69 15.91
C ARG A 27 -4.71 4.03 15.35
N ALA A 28 -5.16 4.09 14.10
CA ALA A 28 -5.71 5.30 13.51
C ALA A 28 -6.95 5.78 14.27
N LYS A 29 -7.88 4.87 14.59
CA LYS A 29 -9.08 5.20 15.38
C LYS A 29 -8.74 5.73 16.77
N ALA A 30 -7.70 5.20 17.41
CA ALA A 30 -7.27 5.65 18.73
C ALA A 30 -6.79 7.11 18.77
N LEU A 31 -6.47 7.72 17.62
CA LEU A 31 -6.05 9.13 17.52
C LEU A 31 -7.22 10.11 17.57
N GLY A 32 -8.46 9.64 17.39
CA GLY A 32 -9.63 10.50 17.38
C GLY A 32 -10.96 9.77 17.53
N THR A 33 -12.04 10.50 17.29
CA THR A 33 -13.42 10.01 17.53
C THR A 33 -14.13 9.57 16.26
N TYR A 34 -13.70 10.06 15.09
CA TYR A 34 -14.31 9.77 13.79
C TYR A 34 -13.22 9.31 12.79
N LEU A 35 -13.31 8.07 12.33
CA LEU A 35 -12.36 7.47 11.40
C LEU A 35 -12.95 7.34 10.00
N ILE A 36 -12.29 7.98 9.05
CA ILE A 36 -12.54 7.81 7.61
C ILE A 36 -11.45 6.91 7.02
N VAL A 37 -11.83 5.92 6.25
CA VAL A 37 -10.90 5.04 5.56
C VAL A 37 -11.06 5.16 4.05
N GLY A 38 -10.01 5.58 3.36
CA GLY A 38 -9.95 5.62 1.90
C GLY A 38 -9.40 4.31 1.35
N VAL A 39 -10.23 3.57 0.61
CA VAL A 39 -9.81 2.36 -0.11
C VAL A 39 -9.42 2.75 -1.53
N THR A 40 -8.22 2.39 -1.97
CA THR A 40 -7.73 2.76 -3.29
C THR A 40 -8.46 1.98 -4.38
N ASP A 41 -8.99 2.69 -5.39
CA ASP A 41 -9.63 2.10 -6.57
C ASP A 41 -8.63 1.27 -7.38
N GLU A 42 -9.08 0.14 -7.95
CA GLU A 42 -8.20 -0.76 -8.71
C GLU A 42 -7.61 -0.14 -9.97
N ASN A 43 -8.36 0.76 -10.66
CA ASN A 43 -7.83 1.47 -11.82
C ASN A 43 -6.76 2.47 -11.41
N TYR A 44 -6.95 3.12 -10.25
CA TYR A 44 -5.94 4.01 -9.70
C TYR A 44 -4.70 3.23 -9.23
N ASP A 45 -4.86 2.06 -8.57
CA ASP A 45 -3.74 1.18 -8.21
C ASP A 45 -2.95 0.76 -9.47
N ARG A 46 -3.63 0.32 -10.53
CA ARG A 46 -3.00 -0.02 -11.83
C ARG A 46 -2.26 1.16 -12.44
N SER A 47 -2.84 2.36 -12.41
CA SER A 47 -2.19 3.57 -12.94
C SER A 47 -0.90 3.96 -12.23
N ARG A 48 -0.74 3.50 -10.96
CA ARG A 48 0.47 3.68 -10.15
C ARG A 48 1.47 2.53 -10.28
N GLY A 49 1.20 1.55 -11.15
CA GLY A 49 2.03 0.36 -11.32
C GLY A 49 1.79 -0.75 -10.29
N LYS A 50 0.73 -0.66 -9.48
CA LYS A 50 0.37 -1.70 -8.53
C LYS A 50 -0.57 -2.71 -9.19
N LEU A 51 0.01 -3.72 -9.85
CA LEU A 51 -0.72 -4.69 -10.67
C LEU A 51 -1.12 -5.97 -9.91
N ASN A 52 -0.61 -6.17 -8.71
CA ASN A 52 -0.75 -7.40 -7.92
C ASN A 52 -1.89 -7.38 -6.90
N VAL A 53 -2.87 -6.50 -7.06
CA VAL A 53 -4.08 -6.48 -6.24
C VAL A 53 -5.01 -7.61 -6.70
N ILE A 54 -5.46 -8.46 -5.78
CA ILE A 54 -6.24 -9.67 -6.07
C ILE A 54 -7.74 -9.41 -5.94
N GLU A 55 -8.13 -8.69 -4.89
CA GLU A 55 -9.54 -8.46 -4.59
C GLU A 55 -10.05 -7.19 -5.27
N SER A 56 -11.31 -7.25 -5.76
CA SER A 56 -11.97 -6.07 -6.33
C SER A 56 -12.08 -4.92 -5.33
N THR A 57 -12.24 -3.71 -5.81
CA THR A 57 -12.43 -2.53 -4.95
C THR A 57 -13.63 -2.72 -4.01
N GLU A 58 -14.73 -3.26 -4.51
CA GLU A 58 -15.98 -3.51 -3.76
C GLU A 58 -15.72 -4.45 -2.57
N LYS A 59 -15.04 -5.58 -2.81
CA LYS A 59 -14.74 -6.56 -1.77
C LYS A 59 -13.84 -5.99 -0.68
N ARG A 60 -12.87 -5.18 -1.06
CA ARG A 60 -11.97 -4.49 -0.11
C ARG A 60 -12.70 -3.42 0.70
N VAL A 61 -13.64 -2.70 0.07
CA VAL A 61 -14.53 -1.74 0.74
C VAL A 61 -15.42 -2.46 1.75
N GLU A 62 -16.07 -3.58 1.37
CA GLU A 62 -16.89 -4.39 2.27
C GLU A 62 -16.13 -4.86 3.50
N ALA A 63 -14.90 -5.36 3.31
CA ALA A 63 -14.06 -5.82 4.42
C ALA A 63 -13.74 -4.69 5.43
N VAL A 64 -13.52 -3.47 4.96
CA VAL A 64 -13.26 -2.31 5.81
C VAL A 64 -14.56 -1.81 6.47
N GLN A 65 -15.67 -1.80 5.73
CA GLN A 65 -16.99 -1.38 6.25
C GLN A 65 -17.54 -2.31 7.33
N ALA A 66 -17.12 -3.58 7.33
CA ALA A 66 -17.51 -4.55 8.35
C ALA A 66 -16.91 -4.27 9.74
N LEU A 67 -15.99 -3.31 9.86
CA LEU A 67 -15.36 -2.95 11.13
C LEU A 67 -16.22 -1.92 11.88
N ASP A 68 -16.76 -2.27 13.03
CA ASP A 68 -17.67 -1.46 13.84
C ASP A 68 -17.10 -0.08 14.24
N PHE A 69 -15.78 0.05 14.30
CA PHE A 69 -15.10 1.29 14.67
C PHE A 69 -14.78 2.22 13.50
N VAL A 70 -15.02 1.79 12.25
CA VAL A 70 -14.84 2.62 11.05
C VAL A 70 -16.13 3.41 10.81
N ASP A 71 -16.05 4.73 10.87
CA ASP A 71 -17.23 5.57 10.76
C ASP A 71 -17.63 5.87 9.31
N LYS A 72 -16.65 5.87 8.40
CA LYS A 72 -16.87 6.13 6.97
C LYS A 72 -15.82 5.47 6.10
N VAL A 73 -16.27 4.89 4.97
CA VAL A 73 -15.39 4.43 3.90
C VAL A 73 -15.60 5.28 2.66
N ILE A 74 -14.50 5.65 2.00
CA ILE A 74 -14.46 6.36 0.73
C ILE A 74 -13.56 5.63 -0.25
N ILE A 75 -13.72 5.89 -1.54
CA ILE A 75 -12.88 5.31 -2.59
C ILE A 75 -11.89 6.37 -3.09
N GLU A 76 -10.59 6.04 -3.08
CA GLU A 76 -9.55 6.89 -3.62
C GLU A 76 -9.35 6.59 -5.11
N LYS A 77 -9.58 7.59 -5.97
CA LYS A 77 -9.56 7.45 -7.42
C LYS A 77 -8.39 8.18 -8.11
N HIS A 78 -7.73 9.13 -7.43
CA HIS A 78 -6.64 9.89 -8.03
C HIS A 78 -5.70 10.53 -6.99
N LYS A 79 -4.50 10.87 -7.43
CA LYS A 79 -3.40 11.35 -6.57
C LYS A 79 -3.73 12.59 -5.73
N LYS A 80 -4.47 13.56 -6.28
CA LYS A 80 -4.80 14.81 -5.58
C LYS A 80 -5.90 14.69 -4.54
N GLN A 81 -6.67 13.59 -4.58
CA GLN A 81 -7.85 13.39 -3.73
C GLN A 81 -7.51 13.49 -2.24
N LYS A 82 -6.33 13.06 -1.81
CA LYS A 82 -5.95 13.15 -0.40
C LYS A 82 -6.04 14.58 0.11
N ALA A 83 -5.43 15.55 -0.57
CA ALA A 83 -5.49 16.95 -0.18
C ALA A 83 -6.93 17.52 -0.23
N GLU A 84 -7.69 17.17 -1.27
CA GLU A 84 -9.10 17.55 -1.42
C GLU A 84 -9.94 17.02 -0.25
N ASP A 85 -9.74 15.76 0.14
CA ASP A 85 -10.47 15.11 1.23
C ASP A 85 -10.09 15.68 2.61
N MET A 86 -8.84 16.13 2.83
CA MET A 86 -8.46 16.84 4.06
C MET A 86 -9.33 18.06 4.28
N VAL A 87 -9.53 18.85 3.24
CA VAL A 87 -10.35 20.07 3.28
C VAL A 87 -11.83 19.71 3.36
N LYS A 88 -12.28 18.80 2.51
CA LYS A 88 -13.70 18.39 2.39
C LYS A 88 -14.29 17.85 3.69
N TYR A 89 -13.52 17.03 4.40
CA TYR A 89 -13.97 16.38 5.63
C TYR A 89 -13.51 17.11 6.91
N GLY A 90 -12.72 18.18 6.77
CA GLY A 90 -12.15 18.89 7.92
C GLY A 90 -11.31 17.97 8.79
N VAL A 91 -10.41 17.25 8.16
CA VAL A 91 -9.57 16.23 8.80
C VAL A 91 -8.60 16.88 9.78
N ASP A 92 -8.52 16.34 11.00
CA ASP A 92 -7.58 16.78 12.02
C ASP A 92 -6.24 16.03 11.94
N ILE A 93 -6.29 14.71 11.60
CA ILE A 93 -5.08 13.90 11.45
C ILE A 93 -5.19 12.99 10.22
N PHE A 94 -4.17 13.03 9.37
CA PHE A 94 -3.92 12.01 8.37
C PHE A 94 -2.97 10.96 8.95
N ALA A 95 -3.47 9.74 9.19
CA ALA A 95 -2.70 8.64 9.74
C ALA A 95 -2.31 7.64 8.63
N ILE A 96 -1.04 7.23 8.59
CA ILE A 96 -0.53 6.30 7.58
C ILE A 96 0.59 5.45 8.18
N GLY A 97 0.88 4.26 7.60
CA GLY A 97 1.98 3.43 8.07
C GLY A 97 3.35 4.10 7.92
N ASP A 98 4.28 3.76 8.80
CA ASP A 98 5.65 4.30 8.83
C ASP A 98 6.51 3.92 7.63
N ASP A 99 6.08 2.97 6.79
CA ASP A 99 6.67 2.68 5.47
C ASP A 99 6.66 3.92 4.55
N TRP A 100 5.82 4.91 4.86
CA TRP A 100 5.57 6.11 4.05
C TRP A 100 6.16 7.39 4.66
N VAL A 101 7.02 7.26 5.66
CA VAL A 101 7.65 8.43 6.32
C VAL A 101 8.28 9.38 5.29
N GLY A 102 7.91 10.65 5.37
CA GLY A 102 8.36 11.72 4.49
C GLY A 102 7.59 11.87 3.17
N ILE A 103 6.92 10.80 2.69
CA ILE A 103 6.21 10.83 1.40
C ILE A 103 4.97 11.73 1.43
N PHE A 104 4.30 11.79 2.57
CA PHE A 104 3.06 12.56 2.75
C PHE A 104 3.22 13.84 3.56
N ASP A 105 4.44 14.27 3.84
CA ASP A 105 4.73 15.49 4.63
C ASP A 105 4.12 16.75 4.00
N TYR A 106 3.91 16.78 2.67
CA TYR A 106 3.22 17.86 1.99
C TYR A 106 1.78 18.08 2.46
N LEU A 107 1.15 17.05 3.07
CA LEU A 107 -0.19 17.17 3.64
C LEU A 107 -0.22 17.94 4.96
N ASN A 108 0.93 18.23 5.58
CA ASN A 108 0.99 19.08 6.77
C ASN A 108 0.51 20.53 6.50
N GLU A 109 0.39 20.93 5.24
CA GLU A 109 -0.26 22.19 4.86
C GLU A 109 -1.77 22.19 5.17
N TYR A 110 -2.39 20.99 5.25
CA TYR A 110 -3.84 20.83 5.40
C TYR A 110 -4.24 20.19 6.75
N THR A 111 -3.42 19.30 7.29
CA THR A 111 -3.72 18.50 8.47
C THR A 111 -2.44 18.00 9.12
N HIS A 112 -2.51 17.54 10.37
CA HIS A 112 -1.37 16.86 11.00
C HIS A 112 -1.15 15.48 10.38
N VAL A 113 0.08 15.18 9.95
CA VAL A 113 0.46 13.87 9.42
C VAL A 113 1.08 13.02 10.52
N GLU A 114 0.49 11.85 10.79
CA GLU A 114 0.94 10.89 11.81
C GLU A 114 1.37 9.58 11.17
N TYR A 115 2.61 9.16 11.38
CA TYR A 115 3.15 7.90 10.89
C TYR A 115 3.03 6.81 11.94
N LEU A 116 2.21 5.80 11.68
CA LEU A 116 1.91 4.73 12.61
C LEU A 116 2.86 3.55 12.44
N PRO A 117 3.35 2.95 13.54
CA PRO A 117 4.26 1.83 13.46
C PRO A 117 3.63 0.63 12.78
N ARG A 118 4.39 -0.02 11.91
CA ARG A 118 3.96 -1.23 11.20
C ARG A 118 3.83 -2.43 12.14
N THR A 119 2.84 -3.27 11.88
CA THR A 119 2.75 -4.59 12.51
C THR A 119 3.73 -5.54 11.84
N LYS A 120 4.72 -6.02 12.60
CA LYS A 120 5.72 -6.97 12.12
C LYS A 120 5.10 -8.34 11.84
N GLY A 121 5.65 -9.04 10.86
CA GLY A 121 5.35 -10.46 10.59
C GLY A 121 4.13 -10.74 9.74
N ILE A 122 3.38 -9.72 9.27
CA ILE A 122 2.24 -9.91 8.36
C ILE A 122 2.17 -8.83 7.30
N SER A 123 1.95 -9.23 6.06
CA SER A 123 1.71 -8.34 4.92
C SER A 123 0.89 -9.04 3.84
N SER A 124 0.20 -8.28 2.98
CA SER A 124 -0.49 -8.87 1.82
C SER A 124 0.48 -9.61 0.91
N THR A 125 1.75 -9.21 0.84
CA THR A 125 2.80 -9.92 0.10
C THR A 125 3.11 -11.29 0.69
N SER A 126 3.22 -11.42 2.03
CA SER A 126 3.41 -12.73 2.66
C SER A 126 2.18 -13.63 2.47
N LEU A 127 0.98 -13.07 2.63
CA LEU A 127 -0.25 -13.85 2.43
C LEU A 127 -0.42 -14.34 0.98
N ARG A 128 -0.06 -13.51 -0.01
CA ARG A 128 -0.06 -13.96 -1.41
C ARG A 128 0.91 -15.11 -1.62
N ARG A 129 2.10 -15.03 -1.04
CA ARG A 129 3.10 -16.12 -1.10
C ARG A 129 2.59 -17.42 -0.46
N ASP A 130 1.87 -17.32 0.66
CA ASP A 130 1.37 -18.46 1.41
C ASP A 130 0.12 -19.12 0.76
N ASN A 131 -0.65 -18.36 -0.02
CA ASN A 131 -1.90 -18.84 -0.63
C ASN A 131 -1.79 -19.24 -2.12
N PHE A 132 -0.65 -19.02 -2.75
CA PHE A 132 -0.40 -19.41 -4.15
C PHE A 132 0.89 -20.22 -4.23
N ASP A 133 0.89 -21.26 -5.09
CA ASP A 133 2.11 -22.00 -5.39
C ASP A 133 3.19 -21.05 -5.88
N LEU A 134 4.32 -21.03 -5.17
CA LEU A 134 5.42 -20.16 -5.49
C LEU A 134 6.16 -20.69 -6.73
N ILE A 135 6.18 -19.89 -7.78
CA ILE A 135 6.98 -20.16 -8.99
C ILE A 135 8.33 -19.47 -8.82
N GLU A 136 9.39 -20.26 -8.67
CA GLU A 136 10.76 -19.73 -8.62
C GLU A 136 11.39 -19.76 -10.01
N LEU A 137 11.84 -18.60 -10.49
CA LEU A 137 12.47 -18.45 -11.79
C LEU A 137 13.98 -18.20 -11.66
N GLY A 138 14.76 -18.94 -12.47
CA GLY A 138 16.13 -18.61 -12.78
C GLY A 138 16.21 -17.84 -14.11
N ILE A 139 16.94 -16.74 -14.13
CA ILE A 139 17.13 -15.91 -15.33
C ILE A 139 18.58 -16.03 -15.79
N VAL A 140 18.78 -16.27 -17.08
CA VAL A 140 20.11 -16.32 -17.72
C VAL A 140 20.23 -15.17 -18.72
N GLY A 141 21.18 -14.28 -18.48
CA GLY A 141 21.41 -13.07 -19.26
C GLY A 141 20.67 -11.84 -18.72
N LEU A 142 21.25 -10.66 -18.93
CA LEU A 142 20.68 -9.37 -18.55
C LEU A 142 20.66 -8.41 -19.74
N GLY A 143 19.91 -8.77 -20.77
CA GLY A 143 19.60 -7.89 -21.90
C GLY A 143 18.47 -6.90 -21.59
N ARG A 144 18.16 -6.04 -22.55
CA ARG A 144 17.08 -5.05 -22.43
C ARG A 144 15.72 -5.70 -22.13
N ASP A 145 15.41 -6.79 -22.80
CA ASP A 145 14.14 -7.49 -22.69
C ASP A 145 14.04 -8.25 -21.35
N THR A 146 15.16 -8.79 -20.87
CA THR A 146 15.24 -9.43 -19.55
C THR A 146 14.92 -8.44 -18.42
N LYS A 147 15.40 -7.20 -18.56
CA LYS A 147 15.13 -6.16 -17.56
C LYS A 147 13.64 -5.79 -17.51
N ALA A 148 13.02 -5.62 -18.68
CA ALA A 148 11.58 -5.38 -18.77
C ALA A 148 10.78 -6.55 -18.16
N PHE A 149 11.18 -7.80 -18.44
CA PHE A 149 10.56 -8.99 -17.85
C PHE A 149 10.71 -9.02 -16.31
N ILE A 150 11.88 -8.68 -15.77
CA ILE A 150 12.09 -8.66 -14.31
C ILE A 150 11.19 -7.61 -13.65
N ASP A 151 11.13 -6.40 -14.24
CA ASP A 151 10.29 -5.32 -13.73
C ASP A 151 8.79 -5.72 -13.72
N GLU A 152 8.31 -6.43 -14.74
CA GLU A 152 6.94 -6.98 -14.80
C GLU A 152 6.74 -8.17 -13.83
N ALA A 153 7.72 -9.05 -13.71
CA ALA A 153 7.66 -10.24 -12.85
C ALA A 153 7.51 -9.88 -11.35
N GLU A 154 8.05 -8.74 -10.92
CA GLU A 154 7.89 -8.25 -9.54
C GLU A 154 6.43 -7.96 -9.19
N HIS A 155 5.57 -7.75 -10.18
CA HIS A 155 4.14 -7.50 -10.01
C HIS A 155 3.28 -8.78 -10.00
N VAL A 156 3.87 -9.95 -10.30
CA VAL A 156 3.16 -11.24 -10.27
C VAL A 156 3.17 -11.81 -8.84
N PRO A 157 2.00 -12.05 -8.23
CA PRO A 157 1.88 -12.34 -6.79
C PRO A 157 2.65 -13.56 -6.30
N ASN A 158 2.74 -14.60 -7.12
CA ASN A 158 3.34 -15.89 -6.78
C ASN A 158 4.63 -16.19 -7.57
N LEU A 159 5.22 -15.19 -8.18
CA LEU A 159 6.46 -15.31 -8.93
C LEU A 159 7.62 -14.73 -8.14
N LYS A 160 8.70 -15.50 -7.98
CA LYS A 160 9.94 -15.06 -7.37
C LYS A 160 11.10 -15.29 -8.31
N ILE A 161 11.87 -14.26 -8.58
CA ILE A 161 13.15 -14.41 -9.26
C ILE A 161 14.18 -14.84 -8.20
N ASP A 162 14.54 -16.12 -8.24
CA ASP A 162 15.45 -16.73 -7.26
C ASP A 162 16.91 -16.49 -7.61
N ARG A 163 17.25 -16.61 -8.89
CA ARG A 163 18.65 -16.48 -9.36
C ARG A 163 18.72 -15.75 -10.68
N ILE A 164 19.73 -14.91 -10.81
CA ILE A 164 20.08 -14.25 -12.06
C ILE A 164 21.55 -14.58 -12.36
N TYR A 165 21.79 -15.17 -13.50
CA TYR A 165 23.12 -15.40 -14.05
C TYR A 165 23.36 -14.48 -15.23
N SER A 166 24.48 -13.75 -15.22
CA SER A 166 24.94 -12.99 -16.36
C SER A 166 26.47 -13.09 -16.47
N PRO A 167 27.02 -13.31 -17.66
CA PRO A 167 28.44 -13.25 -17.87
C PRO A 167 29.00 -11.82 -17.66
N GLU A 168 28.16 -10.81 -17.71
CA GLU A 168 28.51 -9.41 -17.51
C GLU A 168 28.36 -8.99 -16.03
N LEU A 169 29.48 -9.04 -15.30
CA LEU A 169 29.54 -8.65 -13.89
C LEU A 169 29.04 -7.22 -13.60
N THR A 170 29.24 -6.32 -14.56
CA THR A 170 28.80 -4.91 -14.41
C THR A 170 27.30 -4.77 -14.44
N ALA A 171 26.60 -5.52 -15.31
CA ALA A 171 25.14 -5.56 -15.38
C ALA A 171 24.54 -6.15 -14.10
N LEU A 172 25.13 -7.21 -13.56
CA LEU A 172 24.72 -7.81 -12.29
C LEU A 172 24.84 -6.85 -11.11
N LYS A 173 25.94 -6.10 -11.01
CA LYS A 173 26.14 -5.11 -9.93
C LYS A 173 25.13 -3.97 -9.99
N GLN A 174 24.80 -3.48 -11.17
CA GLN A 174 23.79 -2.43 -11.34
C GLN A 174 22.39 -2.90 -10.93
N TYR A 175 22.05 -4.17 -11.21
CA TYR A 175 20.78 -4.75 -10.82
C TYR A 175 20.68 -4.92 -9.31
N THR A 176 21.69 -5.52 -8.66
CA THR A 176 21.69 -5.78 -7.21
C THR A 176 21.69 -4.51 -6.35
N GLN A 177 22.22 -3.39 -6.87
CA GLN A 177 22.15 -2.10 -6.19
C GLN A 177 20.74 -1.48 -6.20
N LYS A 178 19.94 -1.73 -7.26
CA LYS A 178 18.54 -1.28 -7.34
C LYS A 178 17.60 -2.11 -6.44
N SER A 179 17.78 -3.43 -6.40
CA SER A 179 16.94 -4.36 -5.63
C SER A 179 17.08 -4.23 -4.10
N ARG A 180 18.10 -3.52 -3.61
CA ARG A 180 18.26 -3.24 -2.18
C ARG A 180 17.47 -2.03 -1.66
N ARG A 181 16.66 -1.38 -2.53
CA ARG A 181 15.83 -0.20 -2.19
C ARG A 181 14.33 -0.50 -2.13
N ILE A 182 13.93 -1.78 -2.08
CA ILE A 182 12.55 -2.22 -1.92
C ILE A 182 12.38 -2.93 -0.57
#